data_f003ae2878174cd22607d8b64a74b1bc
#
_entry.id   f003ae2878174cd22607d8b64a74b1bc
#
_cell.length_a   1.000
_cell.length_b   1.000
_cell.length_c   1.000
_cell.angle_alpha   90.00
_cell.angle_beta   90.00
_cell.angle_gamma   90.00
#
_symmetry.space_group_name_H-M   'P 1'
#
loop_
_entity.id
_entity.type
_entity.pdbx_description
1 polymer ?
#
loop_
_entity_poly.entity_id
_entity_poly.type
_entity_poly.pdbx_seq_one_letter_code
_entity_poly.pdbx_strand_id
1 'polypeptide(L)'
;MATLLMVESWLHSTGLCLPPIIRRLGHEYILFTKDPALYPPISPGEPHPVIRDAREIVVVDTNDDDATCAAASALAGKRRIDGVLTTCDYYLATVATLARLLELPGAPPDVMRLATQKHLVRAALDGAGLPNPAFAVAADWHDARAAAARIGTPLIAKPVDLNAGTAVERICDEAGLKDAFWGVNSAERNTRGQPLRRLLLMEERLEGEEVSVEALTFKGLTTIIGITDKSLTAPPACVESGHMFPARLSPDIARQVETFAVDALDAIGFTHGLSHIEVMITADGPRIVEINPRQGGGYIFDLVHLVTGIHPLEMLVDLALGQMPALDSRVNAASLDRVAAGDGGQRMAGSVEGATTGLPGSAAVFFVMSPRDGVVSHVSGVERLDADPRVHRWALPTPATARRPRDNDAYLGHVLTVDPAGDGARVRAEELVAALRLHFADGETTPPLIAP
;
A
#
# COMPACT_ATOMS: atom_id res chain seq x y z
N MET A 1 -16.19 21.11 -11.90
CA MET A 1 -15.60 20.03 -12.73
C MET A 1 -14.14 20.36 -12.94
N ALA A 2 -13.24 19.50 -12.49
CA ALA A 2 -11.80 19.65 -12.65
C ALA A 2 -11.27 18.61 -13.65
N THR A 3 -10.13 18.92 -14.29
CA THR A 3 -9.41 18.01 -15.19
C THR A 3 -8.11 17.56 -14.50
N LEU A 4 -8.01 16.27 -14.21
CA LEU A 4 -6.83 15.66 -13.62
C LEU A 4 -5.91 15.07 -14.68
N LEU A 5 -4.61 15.05 -14.44
CA LEU A 5 -3.64 14.29 -15.20
C LEU A 5 -3.30 13.01 -14.41
N MET A 6 -3.68 11.87 -14.93
CA MET A 6 -3.32 10.56 -14.36
C MET A 6 -2.10 10.02 -15.10
N VAL A 7 -1.02 9.75 -14.36
CA VAL A 7 0.20 9.15 -14.90
C VAL A 7 0.22 7.69 -14.55
N GLU A 8 -0.08 6.83 -15.48
CA GLU A 8 -0.22 5.39 -15.29
C GLU A 8 -1.14 5.01 -14.11
N SER A 9 -1.40 3.75 -13.92
CA SER A 9 -2.24 3.21 -12.85
C SER A 9 -1.90 1.75 -12.58
N TRP A 10 -2.22 1.22 -11.41
CA TRP A 10 -2.26 -0.22 -11.20
C TRP A 10 -3.40 -0.87 -11.99
N LEU A 11 -3.28 -2.18 -12.23
CA LEU A 11 -4.28 -2.96 -12.99
C LEU A 11 -5.44 -3.46 -12.13
N HIS A 12 -5.22 -3.61 -10.85
CA HIS A 12 -6.18 -4.19 -9.91
C HIS A 12 -6.43 -3.21 -8.76
N SER A 13 -7.36 -3.57 -7.88
CA SER A 13 -7.60 -2.83 -6.63
C SER A 13 -7.81 -1.32 -6.91
N THR A 14 -6.88 -0.46 -6.53
CA THR A 14 -6.97 1.00 -6.69
C THR A 14 -7.15 1.44 -8.14
N GLY A 15 -6.53 0.75 -9.11
CA GLY A 15 -6.67 1.06 -10.53
C GLY A 15 -8.05 0.78 -11.09
N LEU A 16 -8.78 -0.19 -10.53
CA LEU A 16 -10.18 -0.46 -10.90
C LEU A 16 -11.13 0.55 -10.23
N CYS A 17 -10.81 1.00 -9.02
CA CYS A 17 -11.72 1.79 -8.19
C CYS A 17 -11.61 3.30 -8.43
N LEU A 18 -10.41 3.85 -8.69
CA LEU A 18 -10.20 5.30 -8.79
C LEU A 18 -10.91 5.95 -10.00
N PRO A 19 -10.89 5.38 -11.23
CA PRO A 19 -11.55 6.00 -12.39
C PRO A 19 -13.04 6.27 -12.19
N PRO A 20 -13.87 5.31 -11.76
CA PRO A 20 -15.28 5.58 -11.48
C PRO A 20 -15.49 6.57 -10.32
N ILE A 21 -14.58 6.64 -9.34
CA ILE A 21 -14.64 7.63 -8.25
C ILE A 21 -14.44 9.04 -8.81
N ILE A 22 -13.42 9.26 -9.63
CA ILE A 22 -13.19 10.57 -10.27
C ILE A 22 -14.44 11.05 -11.01
N ARG A 23 -15.08 10.17 -11.78
CA ARG A 23 -16.33 10.48 -12.49
C ARG A 23 -17.50 10.79 -11.54
N ARG A 24 -17.65 10.00 -10.47
CA ARG A 24 -18.72 10.20 -9.47
C ARG A 24 -18.56 11.53 -8.74
N LEU A 25 -17.34 11.99 -8.52
CA LEU A 25 -17.03 13.30 -7.95
C LEU A 25 -17.25 14.44 -8.96
N GLY A 26 -17.68 14.16 -10.20
CA GLY A 26 -17.91 15.16 -11.24
C GLY A 26 -16.64 15.72 -11.87
N HIS A 27 -15.55 14.98 -11.80
CA HIS A 27 -14.27 15.32 -12.43
C HIS A 27 -13.99 14.41 -13.62
N GLU A 28 -12.96 14.76 -14.39
CA GLU A 28 -12.47 13.98 -15.54
C GLU A 28 -10.95 13.86 -15.44
N TYR A 29 -10.37 12.90 -16.17
CA TYR A 29 -8.92 12.80 -16.25
C TYR A 29 -8.44 12.50 -17.68
N ILE A 30 -7.21 12.93 -17.91
CA ILE A 30 -6.41 12.58 -19.07
C ILE A 30 -5.39 11.57 -18.61
N LEU A 31 -5.30 10.44 -19.31
CA LEU A 31 -4.34 9.39 -18.99
C LEU A 31 -3.05 9.61 -19.80
N PHE A 32 -1.92 9.75 -19.08
CA PHE A 32 -0.60 9.54 -19.65
C PHE A 32 -0.21 8.09 -19.43
N THR A 33 0.07 7.40 -20.53
CA THR A 33 0.53 6.01 -20.49
C THR A 33 1.55 5.74 -21.57
N LYS A 34 2.52 4.91 -21.24
CA LYS A 34 3.50 4.41 -22.19
C LYS A 34 2.84 3.54 -23.27
N ASP A 35 1.87 2.73 -22.88
CA ASP A 35 1.16 1.82 -23.77
C ASP A 35 -0.24 1.52 -23.20
N PRO A 36 -1.32 1.86 -23.92
CA PRO A 36 -2.68 1.50 -23.51
C PRO A 36 -2.90 -0.02 -23.34
N ALA A 37 -2.12 -0.86 -24.04
CA ALA A 37 -2.20 -2.32 -23.92
C ALA A 37 -1.75 -2.84 -22.54
N LEU A 38 -1.12 -2.03 -21.71
CA LEU A 38 -0.85 -2.31 -20.29
C LEU A 38 -2.15 -2.51 -19.48
N TYR A 39 -3.30 -2.06 -20.00
CA TYR A 39 -4.61 -2.14 -19.34
C TYR A 39 -5.55 -3.07 -20.13
N PRO A 40 -5.36 -4.40 -20.00
CA PRO A 40 -6.21 -5.36 -20.71
C PRO A 40 -7.66 -5.26 -20.25
N PRO A 41 -8.64 -5.63 -21.11
CA PRO A 41 -10.04 -5.73 -20.72
C PRO A 41 -10.23 -6.59 -19.47
N ILE A 42 -11.10 -6.15 -18.56
CA ILE A 42 -11.41 -6.89 -17.33
C ILE A 42 -12.28 -8.14 -17.61
N SER A 43 -13.07 -8.09 -18.70
CA SER A 43 -13.82 -9.21 -19.25
C SER A 43 -14.01 -9.01 -20.76
N PRO A 44 -14.41 -10.04 -21.52
CA PRO A 44 -14.67 -9.90 -22.96
C PRO A 44 -15.66 -8.77 -23.25
N GLY A 45 -15.20 -7.75 -24.00
CA GLY A 45 -16.00 -6.58 -24.36
C GLY A 45 -16.08 -5.47 -23.30
N GLU A 46 -15.46 -5.63 -22.14
CA GLU A 46 -15.44 -4.62 -21.09
C GLU A 46 -14.02 -4.03 -20.90
N PRO A 47 -13.74 -2.85 -21.48
CA PRO A 47 -12.43 -2.21 -21.34
C PRO A 47 -12.10 -1.92 -19.88
N HIS A 48 -10.81 -1.95 -19.55
CA HIS A 48 -10.33 -1.57 -18.23
C HIS A 48 -10.80 -0.15 -17.86
N PRO A 49 -11.28 0.10 -16.62
CA PRO A 49 -11.79 1.42 -16.21
C PRO A 49 -10.82 2.57 -16.47
N VAL A 50 -9.52 2.36 -16.30
CA VAL A 50 -8.46 3.35 -16.58
C VAL A 50 -8.50 3.84 -18.03
N ILE A 51 -8.85 2.95 -18.97
CA ILE A 51 -8.99 3.29 -20.40
C ILE A 51 -10.40 3.81 -20.71
N ARG A 52 -11.42 3.11 -20.22
CA ARG A 52 -12.84 3.39 -20.50
C ARG A 52 -13.26 4.78 -20.02
N ASP A 53 -12.82 5.18 -18.82
CA ASP A 53 -13.27 6.39 -18.13
C ASP A 53 -12.36 7.59 -18.40
N ALA A 54 -11.23 7.40 -19.10
CA ALA A 54 -10.36 8.49 -19.52
C ALA A 54 -11.05 9.37 -20.56
N ARG A 55 -11.03 10.69 -20.34
CA ARG A 55 -11.47 11.67 -21.34
C ARG A 55 -10.59 11.65 -22.59
N GLU A 56 -9.30 11.48 -22.40
CA GLU A 56 -8.27 11.45 -23.43
C GLU A 56 -7.12 10.55 -22.98
N ILE A 57 -6.51 9.85 -23.90
CA ILE A 57 -5.32 9.04 -23.68
C ILE A 57 -4.19 9.65 -24.49
N VAL A 58 -3.11 10.01 -23.81
CA VAL A 58 -1.88 10.52 -24.41
C VAL A 58 -0.81 9.46 -24.25
N VAL A 59 -0.36 8.89 -25.35
CA VAL A 59 0.74 7.94 -25.36
C VAL A 59 2.06 8.70 -25.31
N VAL A 60 2.81 8.50 -24.23
CA VAL A 60 4.12 9.11 -23.99
C VAL A 60 4.97 8.11 -23.22
N ASP A 61 6.29 8.09 -23.43
CA ASP A 61 7.17 7.25 -22.60
C ASP A 61 7.20 7.79 -21.16
N THR A 62 6.31 7.27 -20.33
CA THR A 62 6.18 7.64 -18.90
C THR A 62 7.37 7.23 -18.05
N ASN A 63 8.30 6.43 -18.59
CA ASN A 63 9.57 6.07 -17.97
C ASN A 63 10.70 7.08 -18.28
N ASP A 64 10.43 8.05 -19.16
CA ASP A 64 11.29 9.17 -19.48
C ASP A 64 10.69 10.44 -18.86
N ASP A 65 11.34 10.96 -17.82
CA ASP A 65 10.86 12.15 -17.10
C ASP A 65 10.84 13.39 -18.02
N ASP A 66 11.83 13.55 -18.92
CA ASP A 66 11.89 14.70 -19.83
C ASP A 66 10.76 14.65 -20.87
N ALA A 67 10.51 13.48 -21.46
CA ALA A 67 9.39 13.28 -22.39
C ALA A 67 8.04 13.53 -21.72
N THR A 68 7.88 13.03 -20.48
CA THR A 68 6.66 13.20 -19.70
C THR A 68 6.42 14.67 -19.31
N CYS A 69 7.47 15.37 -18.88
CA CYS A 69 7.42 16.81 -18.58
C CYS A 69 7.09 17.66 -19.81
N ALA A 70 7.71 17.35 -20.96
CA ALA A 70 7.43 18.06 -22.22
C ALA A 70 5.98 17.86 -22.67
N ALA A 71 5.45 16.63 -22.58
CA ALA A 71 4.06 16.32 -22.91
C ALA A 71 3.09 17.04 -21.97
N ALA A 72 3.37 17.07 -20.67
CA ALA A 72 2.54 17.75 -19.67
C ALA A 72 2.50 19.27 -19.90
N SER A 73 3.65 19.90 -20.20
CA SER A 73 3.74 21.32 -20.53
C SER A 73 2.95 21.65 -21.81
N ALA A 74 3.09 20.81 -22.85
CA ALA A 74 2.36 20.97 -24.10
C ALA A 74 0.84 20.82 -23.92
N LEU A 75 0.41 19.92 -23.03
CA LEU A 75 -1.00 19.73 -22.68
C LEU A 75 -1.53 20.93 -21.91
N ALA A 76 -0.80 21.41 -20.89
CA ALA A 76 -1.18 22.57 -20.06
C ALA A 76 -1.28 23.86 -20.90
N GLY A 77 -0.48 24.01 -21.96
CA GLY A 77 -0.60 25.12 -22.93
C GLY A 77 -1.89 25.09 -23.77
N LYS A 78 -2.59 23.96 -23.83
CA LYS A 78 -3.83 23.78 -24.59
C LYS A 78 -5.09 23.77 -23.75
N ARG A 79 -4.98 23.36 -22.51
CA ARG A 79 -6.11 23.23 -21.56
C ARG A 79 -5.63 23.32 -20.11
N ARG A 80 -6.54 23.70 -19.25
CA ARG A 80 -6.27 23.72 -17.81
C ARG A 80 -6.17 22.30 -17.28
N ILE A 81 -5.13 22.05 -16.47
CA ILE A 81 -4.96 20.88 -15.61
C ILE A 81 -5.08 21.37 -14.17
N ASP A 82 -5.87 20.69 -13.37
CA ASP A 82 -6.19 21.11 -11.99
C ASP A 82 -5.45 20.28 -10.94
N GLY A 83 -4.92 19.09 -11.31
CA GLY A 83 -4.19 18.21 -10.41
C GLY A 83 -3.51 17.08 -11.16
N VAL A 84 -2.51 16.46 -10.52
CA VAL A 84 -1.78 15.31 -11.07
C VAL A 84 -1.85 14.17 -10.04
N LEU A 85 -2.09 12.94 -10.49
CA LEU A 85 -2.16 11.77 -9.61
C LEU A 85 -1.72 10.48 -10.32
N THR A 86 -1.50 9.45 -9.52
CA THR A 86 -1.31 8.07 -9.95
C THR A 86 -1.80 7.12 -8.86
N THR A 87 -2.09 5.88 -9.21
CA THR A 87 -2.22 4.79 -8.23
C THR A 87 -1.02 3.86 -8.22
N CYS A 88 -0.07 4.05 -9.15
CA CYS A 88 1.09 3.18 -9.32
C CYS A 88 2.32 3.75 -8.64
N ASP A 89 2.84 3.03 -7.66
CA ASP A 89 3.98 3.42 -6.81
C ASP A 89 5.20 3.86 -7.62
N TYR A 90 5.43 3.24 -8.76
CA TYR A 90 6.58 3.53 -9.61
C TYR A 90 6.56 4.91 -10.27
N TYR A 91 5.42 5.62 -10.23
CA TYR A 91 5.26 6.95 -10.83
C TYR A 91 5.00 8.07 -9.82
N LEU A 92 5.08 7.79 -8.52
CA LEU A 92 4.86 8.80 -7.48
C LEU A 92 5.86 9.96 -7.58
N ALA A 93 7.14 9.68 -7.83
CA ALA A 93 8.16 10.73 -8.02
C ALA A 93 7.92 11.53 -9.33
N THR A 94 7.47 10.89 -10.40
CA THR A 94 7.11 11.54 -11.65
C THR A 94 5.90 12.46 -11.46
N VAL A 95 4.84 12.00 -10.75
CA VAL A 95 3.68 12.82 -10.39
C VAL A 95 4.09 14.05 -9.58
N ALA A 96 4.95 13.89 -8.58
CA ALA A 96 5.45 15.02 -7.79
C ALA A 96 6.25 16.02 -8.66
N THR A 97 7.03 15.52 -9.62
CA THR A 97 7.79 16.37 -10.56
C THR A 97 6.83 17.15 -11.48
N LEU A 98 5.80 16.52 -12.01
CA LEU A 98 4.79 17.16 -12.83
C LEU A 98 3.94 18.17 -12.07
N ALA A 99 3.56 17.85 -10.83
CA ALA A 99 2.82 18.78 -9.96
C ALA A 99 3.63 20.06 -9.76
N ARG A 100 4.92 19.95 -9.44
CA ARG A 100 5.82 21.11 -9.31
C ARG A 100 5.98 21.87 -10.63
N LEU A 101 6.17 21.17 -11.76
CA LEU A 101 6.34 21.76 -13.08
C LEU A 101 5.12 22.62 -13.49
N LEU A 102 3.92 22.13 -13.15
CA LEU A 102 2.65 22.76 -13.49
C LEU A 102 2.14 23.71 -12.39
N GLU A 103 2.92 23.95 -11.35
CA GLU A 103 2.54 24.75 -10.16
C GLU A 103 1.25 24.27 -9.50
N LEU A 104 1.06 22.94 -9.45
CA LEU A 104 -0.08 22.26 -8.87
C LEU A 104 0.26 21.69 -7.48
N PRO A 105 -0.75 21.41 -6.64
CA PRO A 105 -0.55 20.78 -5.34
C PRO A 105 0.13 19.42 -5.44
N GLY A 106 1.02 19.12 -4.49
CA GLY A 106 1.74 17.84 -4.42
C GLY A 106 2.89 17.87 -3.42
N ALA A 107 3.44 16.70 -3.12
CA ALA A 107 4.64 16.58 -2.31
C ALA A 107 5.87 17.10 -3.08
N PRO A 108 6.92 17.59 -2.38
CA PRO A 108 8.18 17.94 -3.02
C PRO A 108 8.80 16.73 -3.75
N PRO A 109 9.28 16.87 -5.00
CA PRO A 109 9.80 15.74 -5.78
C PRO A 109 11.01 15.03 -5.18
N ASP A 110 11.87 15.75 -4.47
CA ASP A 110 13.02 15.19 -3.75
C ASP A 110 12.59 14.35 -2.55
N VAL A 111 11.59 14.80 -1.81
CA VAL A 111 10.97 14.05 -0.72
C VAL A 111 10.30 12.78 -1.26
N MET A 112 9.56 12.89 -2.36
CA MET A 112 8.91 11.73 -2.96
C MET A 112 9.94 10.72 -3.49
N ARG A 113 11.04 11.18 -4.12
CA ARG A 113 12.15 10.30 -4.52
C ARG A 113 12.82 9.61 -3.33
N LEU A 114 12.98 10.31 -2.22
CA LEU A 114 13.50 9.73 -0.98
C LEU A 114 12.54 8.67 -0.45
N ALA A 115 11.27 9.01 -0.30
CA ALA A 115 10.25 8.15 0.31
C ALA A 115 10.00 6.85 -0.49
N THR A 116 10.25 6.85 -1.81
CA THR A 116 10.14 5.64 -2.67
C THR A 116 11.42 4.79 -2.72
N GLN A 117 12.46 5.13 -1.94
CA GLN A 117 13.74 4.40 -1.90
C GLN A 117 14.03 3.95 -0.47
N LYS A 118 13.82 2.67 -0.18
CA LYS A 118 13.90 2.10 1.18
C LYS A 118 15.19 2.48 1.94
N HIS A 119 16.34 2.43 1.27
CA HIS A 119 17.62 2.76 1.88
C HIS A 119 17.78 4.26 2.22
N LEU A 120 17.16 5.14 1.44
CA LEU A 120 17.17 6.58 1.73
C LEU A 120 16.25 6.89 2.91
N VAL A 121 15.11 6.21 3.03
CA VAL A 121 14.25 6.30 4.21
C VAL A 121 15.02 5.86 5.45
N ARG A 122 15.73 4.71 5.40
CA ARG A 122 16.58 4.27 6.53
C ARG A 122 17.61 5.31 6.95
N ALA A 123 18.30 5.90 5.97
CA ALA A 123 19.30 6.95 6.24
C ALA A 123 18.66 8.21 6.84
N ALA A 124 17.47 8.61 6.41
CA ALA A 124 16.75 9.75 6.95
C ALA A 124 16.32 9.53 8.39
N LEU A 125 15.76 8.33 8.71
CA LEU A 125 15.37 7.96 10.06
C LEU A 125 16.58 7.91 11.01
N ASP A 126 17.70 7.34 10.56
CA ASP A 126 18.96 7.30 11.32
C ASP A 126 19.50 8.71 11.58
N GLY A 127 19.51 9.57 10.54
CA GLY A 127 19.92 10.97 10.65
C GLY A 127 19.04 11.80 11.59
N ALA A 128 17.78 11.43 11.77
CA ALA A 128 16.85 12.04 12.72
C ALA A 128 16.96 11.44 14.13
N GLY A 129 17.78 10.42 14.34
CA GLY A 129 17.92 9.72 15.62
C GLY A 129 16.69 8.89 16.01
N LEU A 130 15.85 8.52 15.04
CA LEU A 130 14.69 7.67 15.28
C LEU A 130 15.09 6.20 15.40
N PRO A 131 14.38 5.41 16.22
CA PRO A 131 14.59 3.98 16.33
C PRO A 131 14.51 3.29 14.96
N ASN A 132 15.59 2.63 14.55
CA ASN A 132 15.78 2.07 13.22
C ASN A 132 16.49 0.72 13.33
N PRO A 133 16.17 -0.33 12.53
CA PRO A 133 16.96 -1.53 12.51
C PRO A 133 18.38 -1.23 12.03
N ALA A 134 19.37 -2.01 12.46
CA ALA A 134 20.68 -1.98 11.85
C ALA A 134 20.55 -2.32 10.36
N PHE A 135 21.16 -1.53 9.48
CA PHE A 135 21.03 -1.74 8.03
C PHE A 135 22.34 -1.49 7.27
N ALA A 136 22.39 -2.01 6.07
CA ALA A 136 23.45 -1.75 5.10
C ALA A 136 22.94 -1.94 3.68
N VAL A 137 23.59 -1.25 2.73
CA VAL A 137 23.34 -1.37 1.30
C VAL A 137 24.57 -1.92 0.62
N ALA A 138 24.41 -2.89 -0.28
CA ALA A 138 25.49 -3.45 -1.06
C ALA A 138 25.18 -3.38 -2.56
N ALA A 139 26.19 -2.93 -3.32
CA ALA A 139 26.21 -2.95 -4.79
C ALA A 139 27.06 -4.12 -5.32
N ASP A 140 27.93 -4.69 -4.49
CA ASP A 140 28.77 -5.83 -4.84
C ASP A 140 28.75 -6.92 -3.76
N TRP A 141 29.24 -8.10 -4.13
CA TRP A 141 29.21 -9.29 -3.27
C TRP A 141 30.14 -9.18 -2.05
N HIS A 142 31.27 -8.50 -2.18
CA HIS A 142 32.21 -8.32 -1.07
C HIS A 142 31.55 -7.48 0.05
N ASP A 143 30.92 -6.38 -0.32
CA ASP A 143 30.23 -5.50 0.60
C ASP A 143 28.99 -6.18 1.22
N ALA A 144 28.26 -6.99 0.44
CA ALA A 144 27.12 -7.76 0.96
C ALA A 144 27.55 -8.73 2.08
N ARG A 145 28.65 -9.47 1.88
CA ARG A 145 29.18 -10.37 2.91
C ARG A 145 29.65 -9.63 4.16
N ALA A 146 30.39 -8.53 3.97
CA ALA A 146 30.87 -7.73 5.09
C ALA A 146 29.72 -7.11 5.91
N ALA A 147 28.69 -6.64 5.23
CA ALA A 147 27.50 -6.11 5.87
C ALA A 147 26.71 -7.19 6.64
N ALA A 148 26.49 -8.37 6.04
CA ALA A 148 25.83 -9.48 6.70
C ALA A 148 26.59 -9.97 7.95
N ALA A 149 27.92 -10.00 7.91
CA ALA A 149 28.74 -10.33 9.07
C ALA A 149 28.61 -9.32 10.21
N ARG A 150 28.38 -8.04 9.89
CA ARG A 150 28.19 -6.96 10.88
C ARG A 150 26.78 -6.94 11.46
N ILE A 151 25.75 -7.13 10.63
CA ILE A 151 24.34 -7.12 11.06
C ILE A 151 24.04 -8.39 11.83
N GLY A 152 24.56 -9.53 11.40
CA GLY A 152 24.26 -10.85 11.95
C GLY A 152 23.08 -11.52 11.22
N THR A 153 23.00 -12.87 11.37
CA THR A 153 21.87 -13.67 10.85
C THR A 153 21.02 -14.20 12.00
N PRO A 154 19.70 -14.32 11.81
CA PRO A 154 18.95 -14.05 10.59
C PRO A 154 18.76 -12.55 10.32
N LEU A 155 18.88 -12.15 9.05
CA LEU A 155 18.60 -10.78 8.57
C LEU A 155 17.55 -10.79 7.46
N ILE A 156 17.01 -9.61 7.12
CA ILE A 156 16.14 -9.40 5.96
C ILE A 156 16.96 -8.78 4.82
N ALA A 157 16.86 -9.36 3.63
CA ALA A 157 17.43 -8.83 2.41
C ALA A 157 16.32 -8.47 1.42
N LYS A 158 16.40 -7.28 0.81
CA LYS A 158 15.37 -6.79 -0.13
C LYS A 158 15.96 -5.79 -1.13
N PRO A 159 15.38 -5.67 -2.34
CA PRO A 159 15.73 -4.59 -3.27
C PRO A 159 15.28 -3.23 -2.70
N VAL A 160 16.00 -2.17 -3.07
CA VAL A 160 15.73 -0.82 -2.54
C VAL A 160 14.51 -0.14 -3.18
N ASP A 161 14.06 -0.60 -4.36
CA ASP A 161 13.12 0.09 -5.26
C ASP A 161 12.03 -0.81 -5.85
N LEU A 162 11.77 -1.97 -5.24
CA LEU A 162 10.60 -2.81 -5.53
C LEU A 162 9.60 -2.76 -4.37
N ASN A 163 8.35 -3.10 -4.66
CA ASN A 163 7.21 -3.10 -3.74
C ASN A 163 6.48 -4.47 -3.72
N ALA A 164 5.36 -4.57 -3.03
CA ALA A 164 4.52 -5.78 -2.92
C ALA A 164 5.27 -7.02 -2.38
N GLY A 165 6.25 -6.85 -1.50
CA GLY A 165 7.04 -7.95 -0.96
C GLY A 165 7.99 -8.62 -1.96
N THR A 166 8.13 -8.08 -3.17
CA THR A 166 8.93 -8.69 -4.24
C THR A 166 10.39 -8.81 -3.82
N ALA A 167 10.93 -10.05 -3.87
CA ALA A 167 12.30 -10.39 -3.51
C ALA A 167 12.72 -9.96 -2.09
N VAL A 168 11.77 -9.94 -1.15
CA VAL A 168 12.04 -9.81 0.28
C VAL A 168 12.34 -11.19 0.84
N GLU A 169 13.55 -11.40 1.35
CA GLU A 169 14.00 -12.71 1.80
C GLU A 169 14.59 -12.67 3.22
N ARG A 170 14.27 -13.71 4.00
CA ARG A 170 14.91 -13.97 5.28
C ARG A 170 16.19 -14.76 5.04
N ILE A 171 17.33 -14.18 5.38
CA ILE A 171 18.65 -14.77 5.20
C ILE A 171 19.14 -15.38 6.51
N CYS A 172 19.41 -16.68 6.48
CA CYS A 172 19.92 -17.42 7.63
C CYS A 172 21.40 -17.80 7.50
N ASP A 173 21.93 -17.81 6.27
CA ASP A 173 23.28 -18.23 5.95
C ASP A 173 23.85 -17.53 4.69
N GLU A 174 25.12 -17.79 4.39
CA GLU A 174 25.80 -17.20 3.25
C GLU A 174 25.23 -17.67 1.89
N ALA A 175 24.69 -18.89 1.82
CA ALA A 175 24.09 -19.40 0.59
C ALA A 175 22.82 -18.61 0.23
N GLY A 176 21.91 -18.43 1.21
CA GLY A 176 20.72 -17.59 1.03
C GLY A 176 21.07 -16.14 0.70
N LEU A 177 22.09 -15.57 1.36
CA LEU A 177 22.57 -14.22 1.02
C LEU A 177 23.03 -14.12 -0.43
N LYS A 178 23.77 -15.15 -0.89
CA LYS A 178 24.26 -15.19 -2.28
C LYS A 178 23.12 -15.25 -3.28
N ASP A 179 22.11 -16.06 -3.01
CA ASP A 179 20.96 -16.21 -3.90
C ASP A 179 20.16 -14.89 -3.96
N ALA A 180 19.89 -14.26 -2.82
CA ALA A 180 19.22 -12.96 -2.75
C ALA A 180 20.03 -11.86 -3.48
N PHE A 181 21.35 -11.78 -3.26
CA PHE A 181 22.22 -10.81 -3.91
C PHE A 181 22.17 -10.92 -5.44
N TRP A 182 22.34 -12.14 -5.96
CA TRP A 182 22.31 -12.35 -7.40
C TRP A 182 20.89 -12.23 -7.98
N GLY A 183 19.87 -12.58 -7.22
CA GLY A 183 18.46 -12.35 -7.59
C GLY A 183 18.19 -10.87 -7.86
N VAL A 184 18.54 -9.99 -6.91
CA VAL A 184 18.39 -8.53 -7.06
C VAL A 184 19.26 -7.98 -8.20
N ASN A 185 20.51 -8.47 -8.33
CA ASN A 185 21.42 -7.97 -9.36
C ASN A 185 21.12 -8.47 -10.77
N SER A 186 20.36 -9.55 -10.93
CA SER A 186 19.94 -10.07 -12.24
C SER A 186 18.72 -9.34 -12.80
N ALA A 187 17.89 -8.74 -11.95
CA ALA A 187 16.71 -7.99 -12.36
C ALA A 187 17.13 -6.60 -12.89
N GLU A 188 16.85 -6.34 -14.16
CA GLU A 188 17.22 -5.07 -14.80
C GLU A 188 16.11 -4.02 -14.73
N ARG A 189 14.85 -4.46 -14.74
CA ARG A 189 13.68 -3.61 -14.86
C ARG A 189 12.55 -4.10 -13.96
N ASN A 190 11.75 -3.15 -13.48
CA ASN A 190 10.49 -3.47 -12.80
C ASN A 190 9.38 -3.86 -13.81
N THR A 191 8.20 -4.21 -13.30
CA THR A 191 7.03 -4.62 -14.11
C THR A 191 6.50 -3.53 -15.06
N ARG A 192 6.93 -2.27 -14.88
CA ARG A 192 6.62 -1.14 -15.76
C ARG A 192 7.75 -0.82 -16.75
N GLY A 193 8.83 -1.59 -16.73
CA GLY A 193 9.97 -1.43 -17.63
C GLY A 193 10.94 -0.33 -17.20
N GLN A 194 10.81 0.22 -16.00
CA GLN A 194 11.78 1.17 -15.45
C GLN A 194 13.04 0.44 -14.98
N PRO A 195 14.24 1.03 -15.16
CA PRO A 195 15.48 0.41 -14.72
C PRO A 195 15.54 0.34 -13.19
N LEU A 196 16.01 -0.79 -12.67
CA LEU A 196 16.24 -1.00 -11.25
C LEU A 196 17.66 -0.58 -10.85
N ARG A 197 17.80 -0.12 -9.60
CA ARG A 197 19.10 0.30 -9.06
C ARG A 197 20.05 -0.86 -8.81
N ARG A 198 19.52 -2.08 -8.67
CA ARG A 198 20.30 -3.30 -8.42
C ARG A 198 21.15 -3.20 -7.15
N LEU A 199 20.56 -2.60 -6.11
CA LEU A 199 21.13 -2.47 -4.77
C LEU A 199 20.40 -3.40 -3.81
N LEU A 200 21.14 -4.19 -3.03
CA LEU A 200 20.61 -5.03 -1.97
C LEU A 200 20.63 -4.25 -0.66
N LEU A 201 19.46 -4.00 -0.08
CA LEU A 201 19.31 -3.54 1.30
C LEU A 201 19.26 -4.76 2.23
N MET A 202 20.12 -4.79 3.22
CA MET A 202 20.12 -5.77 4.30
C MET A 202 19.79 -5.10 5.60
N GLU A 203 18.89 -5.70 6.39
CA GLU A 203 18.39 -5.13 7.63
C GLU A 203 18.37 -6.18 8.73
N GLU A 204 18.62 -5.76 9.95
CA GLU A 204 18.31 -6.53 11.15
C GLU A 204 16.88 -7.04 11.08
N ARG A 205 16.68 -8.34 11.36
CA ARG A 205 15.34 -8.91 11.41
C ARG A 205 14.64 -8.44 12.68
N LEU A 206 13.60 -7.63 12.51
CA LEU A 206 12.72 -7.24 13.61
C LEU A 206 11.82 -8.40 14.03
N GLU A 207 11.52 -8.48 15.31
CA GLU A 207 10.59 -9.46 15.89
C GLU A 207 9.48 -8.71 16.65
N GLY A 208 8.22 -9.08 16.38
CA GLY A 208 7.07 -8.43 16.97
C GLY A 208 5.80 -8.62 16.17
N GLU A 209 4.82 -7.79 16.43
CA GLU A 209 3.56 -7.70 15.71
C GLU A 209 3.67 -6.60 14.65
N GLU A 210 3.34 -6.92 13.41
CA GLU A 210 3.35 -5.95 12.31
C GLU A 210 1.98 -5.33 12.11
N VAL A 211 1.95 -4.01 12.04
CA VAL A 211 0.76 -3.21 11.73
C VAL A 211 1.09 -2.17 10.68
N SER A 212 0.07 -1.54 10.11
CA SER A 212 0.27 -0.34 9.29
C SER A 212 -0.53 0.84 9.82
N VAL A 213 0.04 2.03 9.66
CA VAL A 213 -0.60 3.31 9.99
C VAL A 213 -1.04 3.97 8.70
N GLU A 214 -2.35 4.22 8.59
CA GLU A 214 -2.92 4.95 7.48
C GLU A 214 -3.01 6.43 7.87
N ALA A 215 -2.37 7.30 7.09
CA ALA A 215 -2.28 8.71 7.44
C ALA A 215 -2.51 9.63 6.24
N LEU A 216 -2.96 10.84 6.55
CA LEU A 216 -3.11 11.98 5.65
C LEU A 216 -2.15 13.08 6.10
N THR A 217 -1.30 13.57 5.19
CA THR A 217 -0.53 14.79 5.41
C THR A 217 -0.99 15.89 4.47
N PHE A 218 -1.38 17.03 5.01
CA PHE A 218 -1.80 18.19 4.24
C PHE A 218 -1.07 19.44 4.71
N LYS A 219 -0.27 20.03 3.81
CA LYS A 219 0.56 21.23 4.11
C LYS A 219 1.45 21.05 5.35
N GLY A 220 2.05 19.87 5.49
CA GLY A 220 2.95 19.54 6.59
C GLY A 220 2.27 19.12 7.89
N LEU A 221 0.96 19.06 7.94
CA LEU A 221 0.21 18.56 9.10
C LEU A 221 -0.28 17.15 8.84
N THR A 222 0.18 16.20 9.64
CA THR A 222 -0.18 14.79 9.54
C THR A 222 -1.33 14.44 10.47
N THR A 223 -2.36 13.83 9.93
CA THR A 223 -3.50 13.26 10.66
C THR A 223 -3.52 11.75 10.48
N ILE A 224 -3.54 11.00 11.57
CA ILE A 224 -3.69 9.55 11.54
C ILE A 224 -5.16 9.21 11.28
N ILE A 225 -5.43 8.40 10.26
CA ILE A 225 -6.76 7.88 9.94
C ILE A 225 -7.05 6.66 10.81
N GLY A 226 -6.05 5.81 11.03
CA GLY A 226 -6.12 4.66 11.91
C GLY A 226 -4.97 3.68 11.69
N ILE A 227 -5.03 2.57 12.43
CA ILE A 227 -4.04 1.50 12.37
C ILE A 227 -4.70 0.25 11.82
N THR A 228 -4.05 -0.42 10.86
CA THR A 228 -4.48 -1.66 10.24
C THR A 228 -3.64 -2.82 10.77
N ASP A 229 -4.27 -3.90 11.13
CA ASP A 229 -3.63 -5.17 11.50
C ASP A 229 -3.14 -5.89 10.22
N LYS A 230 -2.02 -6.56 10.29
CA LYS A 230 -1.45 -7.37 9.20
C LYS A 230 -1.32 -8.82 9.62
N SER A 231 -1.81 -9.73 8.78
CA SER A 231 -1.63 -11.16 8.93
C SER A 231 -0.66 -11.67 7.87
N LEU A 232 0.28 -12.51 8.28
CA LEU A 232 1.29 -13.09 7.39
C LEU A 232 1.15 -14.61 7.33
N THR A 233 1.48 -15.21 6.20
CA THR A 233 1.65 -16.66 6.11
C THR A 233 2.85 -17.12 6.93
N ALA A 234 2.86 -18.40 7.30
CA ALA A 234 4.02 -18.98 7.98
C ALA A 234 5.31 -18.87 7.16
N PRO A 235 6.48 -18.76 7.81
CA PRO A 235 7.78 -18.85 7.15
C PRO A 235 7.89 -20.11 6.27
N PRO A 236 8.66 -20.10 5.18
CA PRO A 236 9.62 -19.04 4.81
C PRO A 236 9.03 -17.86 4.03
N ALA A 237 7.81 -17.96 3.49
CA ALA A 237 7.29 -16.99 2.53
C ALA A 237 6.90 -15.65 3.15
N CYS A 238 6.33 -15.63 4.37
CA CYS A 238 5.87 -14.41 5.06
C CYS A 238 5.07 -13.45 4.16
N VAL A 239 4.19 -13.99 3.32
CA VAL A 239 3.32 -13.23 2.42
C VAL A 239 2.09 -12.75 3.20
N GLU A 240 1.62 -11.56 2.92
CA GLU A 240 0.40 -11.02 3.55
C GLU A 240 -0.80 -11.93 3.25
N SER A 241 -1.44 -12.43 4.31
CA SER A 241 -2.61 -13.30 4.20
C SER A 241 -3.92 -12.55 4.41
N GLY A 242 -3.88 -11.38 5.02
CA GLY A 242 -5.05 -10.55 5.25
C GLY A 242 -4.77 -9.30 6.08
N HIS A 243 -5.80 -8.48 6.18
CA HIS A 243 -5.78 -7.22 6.92
C HIS A 243 -7.09 -7.05 7.69
N MET A 244 -7.04 -6.40 8.84
CA MET A 244 -8.22 -5.93 9.56
C MET A 244 -8.04 -4.47 9.99
N PHE A 245 -9.07 -3.68 9.80
CA PHE A 245 -9.14 -2.31 10.30
C PHE A 245 -10.37 -2.14 11.22
N PRO A 246 -10.23 -1.47 12.39
CA PRO A 246 -8.98 -1.07 13.02
C PRO A 246 -8.22 -2.25 13.64
N ALA A 247 -6.91 -2.09 13.84
CA ALA A 247 -6.08 -3.06 14.57
C ALA A 247 -6.49 -3.14 16.05
N ARG A 248 -6.34 -4.33 16.64
CA ARG A 248 -6.60 -4.57 18.06
C ARG A 248 -5.38 -4.24 18.91
N LEU A 249 -5.18 -2.98 19.22
CA LEU A 249 -4.07 -2.54 20.07
C LEU A 249 -4.58 -1.92 21.36
N SER A 250 -3.78 -2.01 22.43
CA SER A 250 -4.05 -1.20 23.60
C SER A 250 -3.88 0.30 23.28
N PRO A 251 -4.62 1.20 23.94
CA PRO A 251 -4.52 2.65 23.66
C PRO A 251 -3.10 3.20 23.81
N ASP A 252 -2.29 2.63 24.71
CA ASP A 252 -0.91 3.08 24.92
C ASP A 252 0.00 2.68 23.77
N ILE A 253 -0.13 1.45 23.26
CA ILE A 253 0.62 0.97 22.11
C ILE A 253 0.19 1.72 20.84
N ALA A 254 -1.11 1.90 20.65
CA ALA A 254 -1.63 2.66 19.51
C ALA A 254 -1.03 4.07 19.46
N ARG A 255 -1.03 4.81 20.58
CA ARG A 255 -0.42 6.14 20.67
C ARG A 255 1.07 6.16 20.37
N GLN A 256 1.82 5.14 20.84
CA GLN A 256 3.25 5.03 20.53
C GLN A 256 3.48 4.83 19.03
N VAL A 257 2.73 3.94 18.39
CA VAL A 257 2.79 3.65 16.95
C VAL A 257 2.42 4.88 16.14
N GLU A 258 1.31 5.56 16.47
CA GLU A 258 0.86 6.78 15.80
C GLU A 258 1.88 7.90 15.90
N THR A 259 2.41 8.13 17.10
CA THR A 259 3.45 9.16 17.34
C THR A 259 4.69 8.88 16.50
N PHE A 260 5.16 7.64 16.53
CA PHE A 260 6.35 7.24 15.80
C PHE A 260 6.17 7.33 14.27
N ALA A 261 4.97 7.02 13.76
CA ALA A 261 4.65 7.18 12.34
C ALA A 261 4.69 8.66 11.91
N VAL A 262 4.16 9.58 12.73
CA VAL A 262 4.25 11.02 12.47
C VAL A 262 5.70 11.50 12.48
N ASP A 263 6.47 11.12 13.52
CA ASP A 263 7.89 11.51 13.63
C ASP A 263 8.70 10.97 12.42
N ALA A 264 8.37 9.79 11.91
CA ALA A 264 9.02 9.22 10.73
C ALA A 264 8.67 9.98 9.43
N LEU A 265 7.42 10.41 9.26
CA LEU A 265 7.01 11.25 8.12
C LEU A 265 7.68 12.63 8.18
N ASP A 266 7.80 13.22 9.37
CA ASP A 266 8.50 14.48 9.57
C ASP A 266 9.99 14.34 9.25
N ALA A 267 10.62 13.24 9.68
CA ALA A 267 12.03 12.96 9.40
C ALA A 267 12.39 12.89 7.91
N ILE A 268 11.45 12.36 7.09
CA ILE A 268 11.62 12.32 5.63
C ILE A 268 11.14 13.61 4.93
N GLY A 269 10.57 14.57 5.67
CA GLY A 269 10.04 15.83 5.14
C GLY A 269 8.75 15.67 4.34
N PHE A 270 7.91 14.66 4.63
CA PHE A 270 6.66 14.43 3.90
C PHE A 270 5.61 15.46 4.28
N THR A 271 5.14 16.25 3.31
CA THR A 271 4.28 17.42 3.56
C THR A 271 2.91 17.36 2.89
N HIS A 272 2.69 16.42 1.95
CA HIS A 272 1.44 16.40 1.20
C HIS A 272 1.19 15.02 0.60
N GLY A 273 0.06 14.40 0.91
CA GLY A 273 -0.35 13.12 0.36
C GLY A 273 -0.93 12.17 1.41
N LEU A 274 -1.32 10.99 0.95
CA LEU A 274 -1.62 9.84 1.79
C LEU A 274 -0.33 9.06 2.06
N SER A 275 -0.27 8.37 3.19
CA SER A 275 0.82 7.47 3.50
C SER A 275 0.32 6.21 4.21
N HIS A 276 0.95 5.10 3.86
CA HIS A 276 0.80 3.79 4.46
C HIS A 276 2.15 3.40 5.07
N ILE A 277 2.23 3.41 6.38
CA ILE A 277 3.47 3.24 7.12
C ILE A 277 3.44 1.89 7.84
N GLU A 278 4.29 0.98 7.44
CA GLU A 278 4.42 -0.33 8.06
C GLU A 278 5.32 -0.24 9.29
N VAL A 279 4.82 -0.74 10.40
CA VAL A 279 5.46 -0.64 11.72
C VAL A 279 5.50 -2.00 12.39
N MET A 280 6.68 -2.42 12.83
CA MET A 280 6.86 -3.56 13.73
C MET A 280 6.82 -3.09 15.18
N ILE A 281 5.90 -3.62 15.96
CA ILE A 281 5.79 -3.40 17.41
C ILE A 281 6.71 -4.40 18.09
N THR A 282 7.94 -3.97 18.39
CA THR A 282 8.94 -4.81 19.05
C THR A 282 8.89 -4.67 20.56
N ALA A 283 9.62 -5.54 21.29
CA ALA A 283 9.76 -5.42 22.75
C ALA A 283 10.36 -4.08 23.20
N ASP A 284 11.19 -3.45 22.32
CA ASP A 284 11.85 -2.17 22.58
C ASP A 284 11.07 -0.97 21.97
N GLY A 285 9.81 -1.17 21.60
CA GLY A 285 8.95 -0.16 20.98
C GLY A 285 8.86 -0.26 19.46
N PRO A 286 8.15 0.67 18.81
CA PRO A 286 7.89 0.62 17.38
C PRO A 286 9.15 0.85 16.53
N ARG A 287 9.19 0.18 15.37
CA ARG A 287 10.23 0.30 14.33
C ARG A 287 9.58 0.38 12.95
N ILE A 288 10.01 1.30 12.11
CA ILE A 288 9.52 1.36 10.72
C ILE A 288 10.01 0.12 9.96
N VAL A 289 9.08 -0.56 9.30
CA VAL A 289 9.36 -1.60 8.30
C VAL A 289 9.51 -0.94 6.93
N GLU A 290 8.51 -0.12 6.55
CA GLU A 290 8.49 0.60 5.28
C GLU A 290 7.58 1.83 5.35
N ILE A 291 7.92 2.89 4.60
CA ILE A 291 7.03 4.03 4.35
C ILE A 291 6.61 4.00 2.88
N ASN A 292 5.31 3.89 2.64
CA ASN A 292 4.73 3.98 1.31
C ASN A 292 3.99 5.32 1.20
N PRO A 293 4.47 6.29 0.38
CA PRO A 293 3.85 7.63 0.29
C PRO A 293 2.60 7.61 -0.60
N ARG A 294 1.65 6.75 -0.25
CA ARG A 294 0.35 6.51 -0.88
C ARG A 294 -0.60 5.81 0.08
N GLN A 295 -1.88 5.68 -0.28
CA GLN A 295 -2.84 4.86 0.46
C GLN A 295 -2.44 3.38 0.54
N GLY A 296 -2.91 2.68 1.55
CA GLY A 296 -2.71 1.23 1.71
C GLY A 296 -3.19 0.43 0.50
N GLY A 297 -2.41 -0.60 0.14
CA GLY A 297 -2.76 -1.60 -0.85
C GLY A 297 -3.72 -2.65 -0.30
N GLY A 298 -3.82 -3.81 -0.95
CA GLY A 298 -4.52 -4.98 -0.41
C GLY A 298 -5.96 -4.73 0.05
N TYR A 299 -6.68 -3.78 -0.57
CA TYR A 299 -8.02 -3.31 -0.16
C TYR A 299 -8.11 -2.62 1.21
N ILE A 300 -7.00 -2.23 1.83
CA ILE A 300 -7.01 -1.47 3.10
C ILE A 300 -7.85 -0.18 2.95
N PHE A 301 -7.80 0.48 1.79
CA PHE A 301 -8.62 1.66 1.52
C PHE A 301 -10.14 1.39 1.61
N ASP A 302 -10.59 0.16 1.25
CA ASP A 302 -11.99 -0.26 1.42
C ASP A 302 -12.31 -0.52 2.89
N LEU A 303 -11.39 -1.15 3.66
CA LEU A 303 -11.58 -1.39 5.09
C LEU A 303 -11.73 -0.07 5.85
N VAL A 304 -10.84 0.89 5.56
CA VAL A 304 -10.92 2.25 6.11
C VAL A 304 -12.27 2.88 5.79
N HIS A 305 -12.69 2.81 4.52
CA HIS A 305 -13.98 3.39 4.10
C HIS A 305 -15.17 2.76 4.82
N LEU A 306 -15.21 1.44 4.90
CA LEU A 306 -16.33 0.72 5.54
C LEU A 306 -16.48 1.08 7.01
N VAL A 307 -15.39 1.23 7.74
CA VAL A 307 -15.40 1.47 9.18
C VAL A 307 -15.54 2.95 9.53
N THR A 308 -14.90 3.83 8.76
CA THR A 308 -14.85 5.26 9.08
C THR A 308 -15.80 6.12 8.25
N GLY A 309 -16.27 5.62 7.11
CA GLY A 309 -16.98 6.43 6.10
C GLY A 309 -16.04 7.30 5.24
N ILE A 310 -14.77 7.38 5.57
CA ILE A 310 -13.75 8.13 4.82
C ILE A 310 -13.22 7.26 3.69
N HIS A 311 -13.24 7.78 2.45
CA HIS A 311 -12.76 7.03 1.30
C HIS A 311 -11.36 7.51 0.85
N PRO A 312 -10.27 6.76 1.11
CA PRO A 312 -8.91 7.19 0.78
C PRO A 312 -8.69 7.57 -0.70
N LEU A 313 -9.40 6.92 -1.64
CA LEU A 313 -9.29 7.30 -3.05
C LEU A 313 -10.01 8.62 -3.40
N GLU A 314 -11.05 9.02 -2.65
CA GLU A 314 -11.61 10.37 -2.75
C GLU A 314 -10.64 11.40 -2.19
N MET A 315 -10.03 11.09 -1.03
CA MET A 315 -9.00 11.95 -0.45
C MET A 315 -7.82 12.15 -1.41
N LEU A 316 -7.42 11.12 -2.18
CA LEU A 316 -6.38 11.25 -3.20
C LEU A 316 -6.76 12.28 -4.28
N VAL A 317 -8.04 12.31 -4.69
CA VAL A 317 -8.54 13.31 -5.65
C VAL A 317 -8.54 14.70 -5.03
N ASP A 318 -9.03 14.86 -3.81
CA ASP A 318 -9.03 16.16 -3.10
C ASP A 318 -7.61 16.70 -2.93
N LEU A 319 -6.67 15.85 -2.52
CA LEU A 319 -5.26 16.22 -2.37
C LEU A 319 -4.64 16.66 -3.70
N ALA A 320 -4.91 15.95 -4.79
CA ALA A 320 -4.43 16.35 -6.12
C ALA A 320 -4.98 17.72 -6.54
N LEU A 321 -6.18 18.07 -6.08
CA LEU A 321 -6.82 19.37 -6.30
C LEU A 321 -6.41 20.44 -5.27
N GLY A 322 -5.54 20.11 -4.31
CA GLY A 322 -5.11 21.02 -3.22
C GLY A 322 -6.19 21.32 -2.19
N GLN A 323 -7.20 20.47 -2.12
CA GLN A 323 -8.29 20.59 -1.15
C GLN A 323 -7.97 19.74 0.08
N MET A 324 -8.30 20.25 1.27
CA MET A 324 -8.25 19.44 2.48
C MET A 324 -9.40 18.43 2.43
N PRO A 325 -9.09 17.11 2.44
CA PRO A 325 -10.14 16.10 2.46
C PRO A 325 -11.05 16.24 3.69
N ALA A 326 -12.34 15.97 3.52
CA ALA A 326 -13.27 15.95 4.63
C ALA A 326 -12.94 14.77 5.56
N LEU A 327 -12.56 15.08 6.80
CA LEU A 327 -12.38 14.11 7.87
C LEU A 327 -13.65 14.17 8.72
N ASP A 328 -14.42 13.10 8.75
CA ASP A 328 -15.53 12.99 9.69
C ASP A 328 -14.98 12.98 11.14
N SER A 329 -15.78 13.43 12.12
CA SER A 329 -15.43 13.55 13.55
C SER A 329 -14.91 12.26 14.24
N ARG A 330 -14.80 11.18 13.49
CA ARG A 330 -14.33 9.84 13.91
C ARG A 330 -12.84 9.62 13.74
N VAL A 331 -12.16 10.45 12.94
CA VAL A 331 -10.70 10.44 12.88
C VAL A 331 -10.20 11.02 14.19
N ASN A 332 -9.45 10.22 14.90
CA ASN A 332 -9.08 10.40 16.29
C ASN A 332 -8.76 11.87 16.65
N ALA A 333 -9.53 12.48 17.52
CA ALA A 333 -9.32 13.84 18.04
C ALA A 333 -7.90 14.05 18.61
N ALA A 334 -7.21 12.99 19.01
CA ALA A 334 -5.83 13.01 19.47
C ALA A 334 -4.83 13.53 18.41
N SER A 335 -5.11 13.35 17.12
CA SER A 335 -4.27 13.89 16.04
C SER A 335 -4.47 15.39 15.82
N LEU A 336 -5.67 15.89 16.10
CA LEU A 336 -6.01 17.32 15.98
C LEU A 336 -5.44 18.16 17.14
N ASP A 337 -5.25 17.56 18.32
CA ASP A 337 -4.73 18.28 19.50
C ASP A 337 -3.26 18.71 19.35
N ARG A 338 -2.47 18.09 18.47
CA ARG A 338 -1.09 18.55 18.20
C ARG A 338 -1.02 19.80 17.33
N VAL A 339 -2.01 20.05 16.49
CA VAL A 339 -2.10 21.24 15.64
C VAL A 339 -2.31 22.50 16.49
N ALA A 340 -2.99 22.35 17.64
CA ALA A 340 -3.27 23.45 18.57
C ALA A 340 -2.15 23.71 19.59
N ALA A 341 -1.19 22.80 19.77
CA ALA A 341 -0.16 22.87 20.81
C ALA A 341 1.11 23.67 20.42
N GLY A 342 1.13 24.29 19.24
CA GLY A 342 2.20 25.18 18.79
C GLY A 342 2.28 26.52 19.52
N ASP A 343 1.30 26.85 20.37
CA ASP A 343 1.34 28.04 21.23
C ASP A 343 0.53 27.79 22.52
N GLY A 344 1.20 27.75 23.64
CA GLY A 344 0.80 27.61 25.04
C GLY A 344 -0.68 27.72 25.41
N GLY A 345 -1.48 26.71 25.20
CA GLY A 345 -2.90 26.73 25.59
C GLY A 345 -3.43 25.39 26.11
N GLN A 346 -4.10 25.44 27.21
CA GLN A 346 -4.63 24.36 28.04
C GLN A 346 -5.36 23.25 27.28
N ARG A 347 -5.03 21.99 27.67
CA ARG A 347 -5.72 20.76 27.25
C ARG A 347 -7.21 20.79 27.65
N MET A 348 -8.07 20.49 26.70
CA MET A 348 -9.42 20.02 26.98
C MET A 348 -9.53 18.58 26.52
N ALA A 349 -9.52 17.66 27.45
CA ALA A 349 -9.88 16.27 27.23
C ALA A 349 -11.41 16.19 27.07
N GLY A 350 -11.87 15.95 25.85
CA GLY A 350 -13.26 15.68 25.55
C GLY A 350 -13.39 14.29 24.92
N SER A 351 -13.73 13.27 25.73
CA SER A 351 -14.24 12.00 25.23
C SER A 351 -15.60 12.26 24.58
N VAL A 352 -15.69 12.22 23.25
CA VAL A 352 -16.98 12.22 22.57
C VAL A 352 -17.42 10.76 22.41
N GLU A 353 -18.18 10.28 23.39
CA GLU A 353 -19.10 9.16 23.21
C GLU A 353 -20.24 9.63 22.29
N GLY A 354 -20.08 9.42 20.99
CA GLY A 354 -21.12 9.62 20.00
C GLY A 354 -21.41 8.30 19.31
N ALA A 355 -22.52 7.67 19.66
CA ALA A 355 -23.02 6.48 18.99
C ALA A 355 -23.12 6.72 17.49
N THR A 356 -22.27 6.07 16.72
CA THR A 356 -22.28 6.06 15.26
C THR A 356 -23.31 5.04 14.79
N THR A 357 -24.51 5.48 14.52
CA THR A 357 -25.55 4.62 13.97
C THR A 357 -25.20 4.25 12.53
N GLY A 358 -24.82 2.99 12.30
CA GLY A 358 -24.84 2.36 11.00
C GLY A 358 -23.52 1.92 10.35
N LEU A 359 -22.33 2.28 10.87
CA LEU A 359 -21.06 1.75 10.34
C LEU A 359 -20.55 0.58 11.18
N PRO A 360 -19.87 -0.42 10.56
CA PRO A 360 -19.31 -1.55 11.28
C PRO A 360 -18.18 -1.14 12.24
N GLY A 361 -18.02 -1.94 13.32
CA GLY A 361 -16.94 -1.80 14.28
C GLY A 361 -15.58 -2.26 13.73
N SER A 362 -15.58 -3.23 12.80
CA SER A 362 -14.38 -3.68 12.09
C SER A 362 -14.71 -4.19 10.70
N ALA A 363 -13.71 -4.16 9.82
CA ALA A 363 -13.73 -4.78 8.50
C ALA A 363 -12.41 -5.52 8.27
N ALA A 364 -12.44 -6.66 7.57
CA ALA A 364 -11.25 -7.45 7.27
C ALA A 364 -11.30 -7.97 5.84
N VAL A 365 -10.14 -8.08 5.21
CA VAL A 365 -9.95 -8.78 3.95
C VAL A 365 -8.98 -9.93 4.15
N PHE A 366 -9.31 -11.12 3.65
CA PHE A 366 -8.41 -12.26 3.61
C PHE A 366 -8.27 -12.77 2.19
N PHE A 367 -7.01 -13.04 1.83
CA PHE A 367 -6.65 -13.50 0.50
C PHE A 367 -6.69 -15.02 0.43
N VAL A 368 -7.21 -15.52 -0.68
CA VAL A 368 -7.22 -16.95 -0.97
C VAL A 368 -5.94 -17.27 -1.72
N MET A 369 -5.10 -18.11 -1.12
CA MET A 369 -3.81 -18.53 -1.67
C MET A 369 -3.75 -20.05 -1.81
N SER A 370 -3.02 -20.51 -2.80
CA SER A 370 -2.83 -21.95 -3.04
C SER A 370 -1.61 -22.50 -2.29
N PRO A 371 -1.70 -23.65 -1.65
CA PRO A 371 -0.53 -24.32 -1.06
C PRO A 371 0.39 -24.96 -2.12
N ARG A 372 0.00 -25.00 -3.40
CA ARG A 372 0.73 -25.64 -4.49
C ARG A 372 0.57 -24.90 -5.83
N ASP A 373 1.47 -25.18 -6.75
CA ASP A 373 1.36 -24.75 -8.14
C ASP A 373 0.33 -25.59 -8.88
N GLY A 374 -0.34 -25.04 -9.91
CA GLY A 374 -1.29 -25.73 -10.77
C GLY A 374 -2.35 -24.82 -11.34
N VAL A 375 -3.35 -25.40 -11.99
CA VAL A 375 -4.53 -24.68 -12.49
C VAL A 375 -5.72 -25.03 -11.62
N VAL A 376 -6.26 -24.06 -10.90
CA VAL A 376 -7.53 -24.19 -10.17
C VAL A 376 -8.66 -24.05 -11.16
N SER A 377 -9.43 -25.12 -11.35
CA SER A 377 -10.57 -25.16 -12.27
C SER A 377 -11.82 -24.51 -11.68
N HIS A 378 -12.06 -24.73 -10.39
CA HIS A 378 -13.15 -24.11 -9.62
C HIS A 378 -12.85 -24.14 -8.11
N VAL A 379 -13.62 -23.35 -7.36
CA VAL A 379 -13.60 -23.31 -5.89
C VAL A 379 -14.96 -23.70 -5.38
N SER A 380 -15.03 -24.65 -4.43
CA SER A 380 -16.28 -25.01 -3.73
C SER A 380 -16.33 -24.43 -2.32
N GLY A 381 -17.52 -24.35 -1.74
CA GLY A 381 -17.77 -23.69 -0.44
C GLY A 381 -18.14 -22.21 -0.58
N VAL A 382 -18.21 -21.69 -1.80
CA VAL A 382 -18.55 -20.27 -2.08
C VAL A 382 -20.00 -19.93 -1.70
N GLU A 383 -20.91 -20.91 -1.68
CA GLU A 383 -22.28 -20.73 -1.21
C GLU A 383 -22.38 -20.25 0.24
N ARG A 384 -21.34 -20.49 1.04
CA ARG A 384 -21.25 -19.98 2.42
C ARG A 384 -20.90 -18.49 2.44
N LEU A 385 -20.16 -18.03 1.43
CA LEU A 385 -19.83 -16.62 1.28
C LEU A 385 -21.09 -15.81 0.95
N ASP A 386 -21.92 -16.34 0.04
CA ASP A 386 -23.19 -15.69 -0.35
C ASP A 386 -24.24 -15.71 0.77
N ALA A 387 -24.19 -16.73 1.63
CA ALA A 387 -25.15 -16.89 2.73
C ALA A 387 -24.80 -16.12 4.00
N ASP A 388 -23.56 -15.68 4.18
CA ASP A 388 -23.13 -14.99 5.40
C ASP A 388 -23.36 -13.48 5.31
N PRO A 389 -24.21 -12.90 6.19
CA PRO A 389 -24.53 -11.47 6.14
C PRO A 389 -23.34 -10.56 6.51
N ARG A 390 -22.25 -11.13 7.04
CA ARG A 390 -21.02 -10.39 7.34
C ARG A 390 -20.06 -10.33 6.15
N VAL A 391 -20.29 -11.11 5.10
CA VAL A 391 -19.54 -11.00 3.84
C VAL A 391 -20.01 -9.76 3.10
N HIS A 392 -19.15 -8.78 3.02
CA HIS A 392 -19.42 -7.56 2.26
C HIS A 392 -19.18 -7.78 0.76
N ARG A 393 -18.07 -8.47 0.42
CA ARG A 393 -17.67 -8.76 -0.97
C ARG A 393 -16.70 -9.95 -0.99
N TRP A 394 -16.73 -10.69 -2.07
CA TRP A 394 -15.70 -11.67 -2.39
C TRP A 394 -15.45 -11.72 -3.90
N ALA A 395 -14.25 -12.16 -4.28
CA ALA A 395 -13.88 -12.41 -5.67
C ALA A 395 -12.92 -13.61 -5.75
N LEU A 396 -13.31 -14.61 -6.53
CA LEU A 396 -12.55 -15.84 -6.75
C LEU A 396 -12.65 -16.22 -8.23
N PRO A 397 -11.93 -15.51 -9.12
CA PRO A 397 -11.97 -15.78 -10.56
C PRO A 397 -11.42 -17.17 -10.84
N THR A 398 -12.19 -18.00 -11.57
CA THR A 398 -11.79 -19.34 -12.02
C THR A 398 -12.19 -19.56 -13.47
N PRO A 399 -11.40 -20.30 -14.28
CA PRO A 399 -10.14 -20.94 -13.88
C PRO A 399 -9.01 -19.95 -13.62
N ALA A 400 -8.08 -20.31 -12.72
CA ALA A 400 -6.94 -19.47 -12.34
C ALA A 400 -5.65 -20.29 -12.27
N THR A 401 -4.54 -19.70 -12.70
CA THR A 401 -3.21 -20.29 -12.49
C THR A 401 -2.76 -20.01 -11.07
N ALA A 402 -2.65 -21.06 -10.27
CA ALA A 402 -2.19 -21.00 -8.90
C ALA A 402 -0.68 -21.20 -8.83
N ARG A 403 -0.03 -20.50 -7.90
CA ARG A 403 1.37 -20.72 -7.51
C ARG A 403 1.50 -20.65 -6.00
N ARG A 404 2.51 -21.32 -5.45
CA ARG A 404 2.84 -21.15 -4.04
C ARG A 404 3.20 -19.69 -3.78
N PRO A 405 2.71 -19.10 -2.67
CA PRO A 405 3.01 -17.72 -2.34
C PRO A 405 4.51 -17.50 -2.12
N ARG A 406 5.04 -16.49 -2.79
CA ARG A 406 6.39 -15.93 -2.59
C ARG A 406 6.35 -14.42 -2.46
N ASP A 407 5.25 -13.84 -2.91
CA ASP A 407 4.92 -12.41 -2.94
C ASP A 407 3.41 -12.24 -3.00
N ASN A 408 2.93 -11.01 -2.95
CA ASN A 408 1.51 -10.66 -2.96
C ASN A 408 0.82 -10.91 -4.32
N ASP A 409 1.56 -11.23 -5.40
CA ASP A 409 0.99 -11.58 -6.70
C ASP A 409 0.41 -13.02 -6.74
N ALA A 410 0.57 -13.81 -5.67
CA ALA A 410 0.09 -15.20 -5.61
C ALA A 410 -1.40 -15.33 -5.19
N TYR A 411 -2.10 -14.23 -4.99
CA TYR A 411 -3.51 -14.24 -4.60
C TYR A 411 -4.39 -14.78 -5.73
N LEU A 412 -5.23 -15.78 -5.40
CA LEU A 412 -6.28 -16.30 -6.28
C LEU A 412 -7.55 -15.46 -6.18
N GLY A 413 -7.71 -14.71 -5.12
CA GLY A 413 -8.86 -13.88 -4.85
C GLY A 413 -8.91 -13.44 -3.39
N HIS A 414 -10.07 -12.94 -2.96
CA HIS A 414 -10.23 -12.42 -1.60
C HIS A 414 -11.67 -12.57 -1.09
N VAL A 415 -11.80 -12.54 0.24
CA VAL A 415 -13.06 -12.43 0.97
C VAL A 415 -12.96 -11.22 1.90
N LEU A 416 -13.89 -10.29 1.79
CA LEU A 416 -14.01 -9.12 2.64
C LEU A 416 -15.23 -9.26 3.54
N THR A 417 -15.02 -9.13 4.85
CA THR A 417 -16.05 -9.26 5.87
C THR A 417 -16.14 -8.00 6.72
N VAL A 418 -17.28 -7.82 7.36
CA VAL A 418 -17.54 -6.76 8.33
C VAL A 418 -18.08 -7.35 9.63
N ASP A 419 -17.79 -6.71 10.77
CA ASP A 419 -18.46 -6.97 12.03
C ASP A 419 -19.17 -5.69 12.49
N PRO A 420 -20.53 -5.68 12.50
CA PRO A 420 -21.28 -4.46 12.81
C PRO A 420 -21.04 -3.89 14.21
N ALA A 421 -20.70 -4.74 15.19
CA ALA A 421 -20.70 -4.32 16.58
C ALA A 421 -19.36 -4.55 17.30
N GLY A 422 -18.40 -5.19 16.65
CA GLY A 422 -17.17 -5.63 17.32
C GLY A 422 -15.96 -5.67 16.40
N ASP A 423 -14.98 -6.43 16.85
CA ASP A 423 -13.67 -6.63 16.22
C ASP A 423 -13.50 -8.05 15.62
N GLY A 424 -14.61 -8.73 15.35
CA GLY A 424 -14.65 -10.12 14.88
C GLY A 424 -14.51 -10.30 13.37
N ALA A 425 -14.37 -9.24 12.58
CA ALA A 425 -14.31 -9.35 11.12
C ALA A 425 -13.18 -10.28 10.64
N ARG A 426 -11.97 -10.18 11.21
CA ARG A 426 -10.82 -11.03 10.89
C ARG A 426 -11.12 -12.51 11.10
N VAL A 427 -11.54 -12.87 12.30
CA VAL A 427 -11.83 -14.28 12.65
C VAL A 427 -12.84 -14.87 11.67
N ARG A 428 -13.86 -14.07 11.29
CA ARG A 428 -14.85 -14.53 10.34
C ARG A 428 -14.32 -14.72 8.93
N ALA A 429 -13.48 -13.81 8.45
CA ALA A 429 -12.83 -13.93 7.15
C ALA A 429 -11.94 -15.18 7.07
N GLU A 430 -11.13 -15.43 8.11
CA GLU A 430 -10.28 -16.62 8.25
C GLU A 430 -11.10 -17.91 8.22
N GLU A 431 -12.18 -18.00 9.01
CA GLU A 431 -13.08 -19.15 9.03
C GLU A 431 -13.69 -19.46 7.65
N LEU A 432 -14.14 -18.41 6.96
CA LEU A 432 -14.75 -18.55 5.64
C LEU A 432 -13.73 -19.00 4.59
N VAL A 433 -12.53 -18.42 4.57
CA VAL A 433 -11.46 -18.83 3.66
C VAL A 433 -11.03 -20.26 3.96
N ALA A 434 -10.90 -20.66 5.24
CA ALA A 434 -10.56 -22.02 5.66
C ALA A 434 -11.58 -23.07 5.19
N ALA A 435 -12.85 -22.66 5.04
CA ALA A 435 -13.93 -23.56 4.59
C ALA A 435 -13.94 -23.81 3.08
N LEU A 436 -13.23 -23.02 2.27
CA LEU A 436 -13.14 -23.19 0.83
C LEU A 436 -12.32 -24.43 0.45
N ARG A 437 -12.54 -24.91 -0.77
CA ARG A 437 -11.73 -25.99 -1.37
C ARG A 437 -11.38 -25.62 -2.80
N LEU A 438 -10.08 -25.67 -3.09
CA LEU A 438 -9.51 -25.43 -4.42
C LEU A 438 -9.47 -26.75 -5.18
N HIS A 439 -10.19 -26.85 -6.30
CA HIS A 439 -10.21 -28.01 -7.17
C HIS A 439 -9.31 -27.76 -8.37
N PHE A 440 -8.29 -28.60 -8.50
CA PHE A 440 -7.28 -28.45 -9.56
C PHE A 440 -7.68 -29.25 -10.81
N ALA A 441 -7.15 -28.81 -11.96
CA ALA A 441 -7.40 -29.46 -13.25
C ALA A 441 -6.85 -30.90 -13.33
N ASP A 442 -5.90 -31.27 -12.48
CA ASP A 442 -5.35 -32.62 -12.33
C ASP A 442 -6.21 -33.56 -11.45
N GLY A 443 -7.35 -33.06 -10.93
CA GLY A 443 -8.29 -33.79 -10.09
C GLY A 443 -8.00 -33.69 -8.58
N GLU A 444 -6.90 -33.08 -8.15
CA GLU A 444 -6.63 -32.88 -6.74
C GLU A 444 -7.50 -31.76 -6.13
N THR A 445 -7.75 -31.88 -4.83
CA THR A 445 -8.50 -30.88 -4.06
C THR A 445 -7.74 -30.55 -2.77
N THR A 446 -7.51 -29.27 -2.52
CA THR A 446 -6.82 -28.81 -1.30
C THR A 446 -7.57 -27.66 -0.64
N PRO A 447 -7.44 -27.45 0.68
CA PRO A 447 -7.84 -26.19 1.29
C PRO A 447 -6.91 -25.05 0.80
N PRO A 448 -7.35 -23.79 0.84
CA PRO A 448 -6.45 -22.64 0.74
C PRO A 448 -5.39 -22.66 1.85
N LEU A 449 -4.28 -21.97 1.60
CA LEU A 449 -3.28 -21.71 2.62
C LEU A 449 -3.87 -20.71 3.64
N ILE A 450 -3.86 -21.07 4.91
CA ILE A 450 -4.29 -20.20 6.02
C ILE A 450 -3.06 -19.78 6.82
N ALA A 451 -3.07 -18.55 7.32
CA ALA A 451 -2.09 -18.11 8.32
C ALA A 451 -2.20 -18.99 9.59
N PRO A 452 -1.10 -19.29 10.27
CA PRO A 452 -1.10 -20.09 11.49
C PRO A 452 -1.80 -19.39 12.66
#